data_37bdb8aae6e2125f72580cd1c4472b56
#
_entry.id   37bdb8aae6e2125f72580cd1c4472b56
#
_cell.length_a   1.000
_cell.length_b   1.000
_cell.length_c   1.000
_cell.angle_alpha   90.00
_cell.angle_beta   90.00
_cell.angle_gamma   90.00
#
_symmetry.space_group_name_H-M   'P 1'
#
loop_
_entity.id
_entity.type
_entity.pdbx_description
1 polymer ?
#
loop_
_entity_poly.entity_id
_entity_poly.type
_entity_poly.pdbx_seq_one_letter_code
_entity_poly.pdbx_strand_id
1 'polypeptide(L)'
;MVKMDNKFKDLPLRNGVGIVVLNKENKIFVAKRIDNPKNFWQMPQGGVNKGEKLLSAALRELEEETGMKEVELIQEIDGTMTYELPPHLLGIIWKGKYKGQKQKWFLMRYLGNDRDINIKTEKPEFLEWKWIDLDLLTEVVVDFKLHVYKELKEKIQKIIN
;
A
#
# COMPACT_ATOMS: atom_id res chain seq x y z
N MET A 1 14.36 -27.13 -7.24
CA MET A 1 14.05 -26.20 -6.16
C MET A 1 14.86 -24.94 -6.31
N VAL A 2 16.15 -25.04 -6.14
CA VAL A 2 17.06 -23.89 -6.27
C VAL A 2 16.97 -23.25 -7.65
N LYS A 3 16.71 -24.03 -8.70
CA LYS A 3 16.60 -23.55 -10.08
C LYS A 3 15.45 -22.58 -10.29
N MET A 4 14.36 -22.74 -9.53
CA MET A 4 13.18 -21.86 -9.66
C MET A 4 13.49 -20.48 -9.08
N ASP A 5 14.18 -20.45 -7.93
CA ASP A 5 14.60 -19.19 -7.31
C ASP A 5 15.58 -18.43 -8.19
N ASN A 6 16.49 -19.16 -8.86
CA ASN A 6 17.45 -18.56 -9.78
C ASN A 6 16.79 -17.94 -11.00
N LYS A 7 15.66 -18.50 -11.47
CA LYS A 7 14.93 -17.97 -12.62
C LYS A 7 14.39 -16.57 -12.37
N PHE A 8 13.96 -16.26 -11.13
CA PHE A 8 13.35 -14.99 -10.78
C PHE A 8 14.29 -14.05 -10.03
N LYS A 9 15.48 -14.51 -9.70
CA LYS A 9 16.46 -13.78 -8.88
C LYS A 9 16.82 -12.42 -9.46
N ASP A 10 16.97 -12.35 -10.77
CA ASP A 10 17.44 -11.14 -11.45
C ASP A 10 16.32 -10.22 -11.92
N LEU A 11 15.06 -10.53 -11.58
CA LEU A 11 13.96 -9.64 -11.90
C LEU A 11 14.09 -8.32 -11.14
N PRO A 12 13.71 -7.20 -11.76
CA PRO A 12 13.76 -5.92 -11.09
C PRO A 12 12.67 -5.77 -10.04
N LEU A 13 12.80 -4.76 -9.19
CA LEU A 13 11.75 -4.33 -8.29
C LEU A 13 10.86 -3.32 -9.02
N ARG A 14 9.55 -3.44 -8.82
CA ARG A 14 8.59 -2.48 -9.36
C ARG A 14 8.66 -1.19 -8.53
N ASN A 15 8.73 -0.04 -9.20
CA ASN A 15 8.64 1.24 -8.51
C ASN A 15 7.19 1.51 -8.12
N GLY A 16 6.98 1.78 -6.85
CA GLY A 16 5.64 1.98 -6.33
C GLY A 16 5.56 3.05 -5.26
N VAL A 17 4.34 3.34 -4.88
CA VAL A 17 3.99 4.26 -3.81
C VAL A 17 3.02 3.59 -2.86
N GLY A 18 3.02 4.04 -1.61
CA GLY A 18 2.05 3.64 -0.62
C GLY A 18 1.53 4.86 0.11
N ILE A 19 0.31 4.77 0.59
CA ILE A 19 -0.34 5.88 1.25
C ILE A 19 -0.87 5.44 2.62
N VAL A 20 -0.41 6.11 3.66
CA VAL A 20 -1.00 5.99 4.98
C VAL A 20 -2.01 7.11 5.13
N VAL A 21 -3.29 6.76 5.15
CA VAL A 21 -4.37 7.75 5.27
C VAL A 21 -4.91 7.74 6.67
N LEU A 22 -4.84 8.88 7.33
CA LEU A 22 -5.41 9.09 8.67
C LEU A 22 -6.74 9.81 8.57
N ASN A 23 -7.69 9.42 9.42
CA ASN A 23 -8.90 10.23 9.61
C ASN A 23 -8.66 11.25 10.73
N LYS A 24 -9.72 11.95 11.14
CA LYS A 24 -9.64 13.00 12.17
C LYS A 24 -9.21 12.48 13.53
N GLU A 25 -9.40 11.20 13.80
CA GLU A 25 -9.03 10.56 15.07
C GLU A 25 -7.71 9.80 14.98
N ASN A 26 -6.93 10.04 13.93
CA ASN A 26 -5.65 9.37 13.67
C ASN A 26 -5.78 7.86 13.49
N LYS A 27 -6.94 7.38 13.07
CA LYS A 27 -7.11 5.99 12.67
C LYS A 27 -6.70 5.83 11.22
N ILE A 28 -6.25 4.64 10.84
CA ILE A 28 -5.65 4.36 9.54
C ILE A 28 -6.64 3.61 8.65
N PHE A 29 -6.71 4.04 7.39
CA PHE A 29 -7.50 3.36 6.36
C PHE A 29 -6.79 2.07 5.95
N VAL A 30 -7.53 0.97 6.02
CA VAL A 30 -7.08 -0.32 5.46
C VAL A 30 -8.23 -0.94 4.67
N ALA A 31 -7.86 -1.75 3.69
CA ALA A 31 -8.82 -2.40 2.81
C ALA A 31 -8.39 -3.83 2.51
N LYS A 32 -9.36 -4.67 2.21
CA LYS A 32 -9.15 -6.08 1.89
C LYS A 32 -9.21 -6.25 0.38
N ARG A 33 -8.20 -6.89 -0.19
CA ARG A 33 -8.12 -7.10 -1.65
C ARG A 33 -9.15 -8.13 -2.12
N ILE A 34 -9.70 -7.88 -3.31
CA ILE A 34 -10.63 -8.81 -3.97
C ILE A 34 -9.92 -10.14 -4.30
N ASP A 35 -8.67 -10.06 -4.77
CA ASP A 35 -7.90 -11.22 -5.21
C ASP A 35 -7.24 -12.01 -4.06
N ASN A 36 -7.41 -11.56 -2.84
CA ASN A 36 -6.92 -12.27 -1.65
C ASN A 36 -8.00 -12.20 -0.57
N PRO A 37 -9.02 -13.08 -0.65
CA PRO A 37 -10.16 -13.04 0.26
C PRO A 37 -9.86 -13.52 1.68
N LYS A 38 -8.63 -13.96 1.96
CA LYS A 38 -8.21 -14.27 3.32
C LYS A 38 -8.29 -13.00 4.15
N ASN A 39 -8.34 -13.13 5.45
CA ASN A 39 -8.58 -12.02 6.36
C ASN A 39 -7.36 -11.11 6.55
N PHE A 40 -6.76 -10.67 5.44
CA PHE A 40 -5.65 -9.72 5.44
C PHE A 40 -6.10 -8.36 4.94
N TRP A 41 -5.58 -7.32 5.58
CA TRP A 41 -5.90 -5.94 5.28
C TRP A 41 -4.62 -5.19 4.91
N GLN A 42 -4.74 -4.24 4.01
CA GLN A 42 -3.59 -3.45 3.57
C GLN A 42 -3.96 -1.98 3.41
N MET A 43 -2.95 -1.15 3.46
CA MET A 43 -3.06 0.26 3.10
C MET A 43 -3.00 0.40 1.57
N PRO A 44 -3.57 1.48 1.01
CA PRO A 44 -3.50 1.70 -0.44
C PRO A 44 -2.07 1.77 -0.94
N GLN A 45 -1.83 1.17 -2.09
CA GLN A 45 -0.54 1.21 -2.76
C GLN A 45 -0.73 0.99 -4.25
N GLY A 46 0.23 1.43 -5.04
CA GLY A 46 0.16 1.24 -6.48
C GLY A 46 1.46 1.54 -7.18
N GLY A 47 1.45 1.44 -8.49
CA GLY A 47 2.64 1.66 -9.32
C GLY A 47 2.81 3.11 -9.73
N VAL A 48 4.01 3.42 -10.19
CA VAL A 48 4.38 4.74 -10.70
C VAL A 48 4.50 4.64 -12.21
N ASN A 49 3.80 5.53 -12.93
CA ASN A 49 3.90 5.57 -14.38
C ASN A 49 5.21 6.24 -14.79
N LYS A 50 5.70 5.91 -15.99
CA LYS A 50 6.93 6.47 -16.51
C LYS A 50 6.86 8.02 -16.51
N GLY A 51 7.85 8.66 -15.89
CA GLY A 51 7.91 10.11 -15.80
C GLY A 51 6.98 10.75 -14.77
N GLU A 52 6.18 9.94 -14.07
CA GLU A 52 5.26 10.45 -13.05
C GLU A 52 6.00 10.78 -11.76
N LYS A 53 5.66 11.90 -11.12
CA LYS A 53 6.20 12.22 -9.79
C LYS A 53 5.58 11.31 -8.75
N LEU A 54 6.35 10.94 -7.73
CA LEU A 54 5.90 10.00 -6.70
C LEU A 54 4.65 10.47 -5.97
N LEU A 55 4.60 11.73 -5.58
CA LEU A 55 3.41 12.27 -4.90
C LEU A 55 2.19 12.25 -5.82
N SER A 56 2.38 12.56 -7.10
CA SER A 56 1.29 12.51 -8.08
C SER A 56 0.77 11.09 -8.25
N ALA A 57 1.68 10.11 -8.27
CA ALA A 57 1.31 8.69 -8.34
C ALA A 57 0.50 8.28 -7.12
N ALA A 58 0.93 8.72 -5.92
CA ALA A 58 0.24 8.40 -4.67
C ALA A 58 -1.19 8.95 -4.67
N LEU A 59 -1.36 10.20 -5.07
CA LEU A 59 -2.69 10.83 -5.13
C LEU A 59 -3.57 10.15 -6.17
N ARG A 60 -3.02 9.82 -7.33
CA ARG A 60 -3.75 9.13 -8.39
C ARG A 60 -4.20 7.74 -7.95
N GLU A 61 -3.29 6.95 -7.39
CA GLU A 61 -3.62 5.59 -6.92
C GLU A 61 -4.67 5.62 -5.81
N LEU A 62 -4.55 6.56 -4.89
CA LEU A 62 -5.52 6.70 -3.80
C LEU A 62 -6.93 6.99 -4.35
N GLU A 63 -7.03 7.92 -5.28
CA GLU A 63 -8.32 8.25 -5.90
C GLU A 63 -8.88 7.08 -6.70
N GLU A 64 -8.03 6.41 -7.50
CA GLU A 64 -8.45 5.26 -8.31
C GLU A 64 -8.97 4.10 -7.45
N GLU A 65 -8.35 3.87 -6.30
CA GLU A 65 -8.68 2.72 -5.45
C GLU A 65 -9.81 3.01 -4.46
N THR A 66 -9.91 4.23 -3.97
CA THR A 66 -10.80 4.57 -2.85
C THR A 66 -11.76 5.72 -3.11
N GLY A 67 -11.58 6.45 -4.20
CA GLY A 67 -12.37 7.65 -4.46
C GLY A 67 -11.99 8.86 -3.61
N MET A 68 -10.99 8.74 -2.74
CA MET A 68 -10.57 9.85 -1.89
C MET A 68 -9.86 10.94 -2.70
N LYS A 69 -10.41 12.15 -2.66
CA LYS A 69 -9.85 13.33 -3.33
C LYS A 69 -9.43 14.40 -2.33
N GLU A 70 -10.19 14.54 -1.25
CA GLU A 70 -9.98 15.58 -0.25
C GLU A 70 -8.97 15.10 0.79
N VAL A 71 -7.70 15.13 0.40
CA VAL A 71 -6.60 14.72 1.27
C VAL A 71 -5.55 15.83 1.36
N GLU A 72 -4.89 15.86 2.50
CA GLU A 72 -3.81 16.78 2.78
C GLU A 72 -2.54 15.98 3.07
N LEU A 73 -1.44 16.31 2.40
CA LEU A 73 -0.17 15.68 2.70
C LEU A 73 0.34 16.17 4.05
N ILE A 74 0.54 15.23 4.98
CA ILE A 74 1.15 15.56 6.27
C ILE A 74 2.66 15.52 6.10
N GLN A 75 3.18 14.41 5.54
CA GLN A 75 4.62 14.24 5.40
C GLN A 75 4.95 13.09 4.46
N GLU A 76 5.97 13.26 3.65
CA GLU A 76 6.61 12.17 2.94
C GLU A 76 7.42 11.38 3.96
N ILE A 77 7.24 10.07 4.01
CA ILE A 77 7.94 9.23 4.99
C ILE A 77 9.37 8.97 4.51
N ASP A 78 10.34 9.18 5.39
CA ASP A 78 11.75 9.02 5.07
C ASP A 78 12.09 7.62 4.58
N GLY A 79 12.97 7.55 3.58
CA GLY A 79 13.47 6.30 3.04
C GLY A 79 12.52 5.65 2.07
N THR A 80 12.94 4.50 1.56
CA THR A 80 12.13 3.65 0.69
C THR A 80 11.95 2.30 1.38
N MET A 81 10.83 1.65 1.09
CA MET A 81 10.51 0.37 1.68
C MET A 81 10.42 -0.68 0.58
N THR A 82 11.01 -1.82 0.82
CA THR A 82 11.09 -2.89 -0.19
C THR A 82 10.53 -4.18 0.38
N TYR A 83 9.72 -4.87 -0.42
CA TYR A 83 9.35 -6.24 -0.12
C TYR A 83 9.50 -7.10 -1.37
N GLU A 84 9.75 -8.40 -1.17
CA GLU A 84 9.83 -9.35 -2.26
C GLU A 84 8.63 -10.28 -2.20
N LEU A 85 8.21 -10.73 -3.39
CA LEU A 85 7.09 -11.68 -3.49
C LEU A 85 7.52 -13.05 -2.99
N PRO A 86 6.63 -13.76 -2.27
CA PRO A 86 6.90 -15.15 -1.91
C PRO A 86 6.92 -16.04 -3.16
N PRO A 87 7.56 -17.21 -3.12
CA PRO A 87 7.72 -18.07 -4.29
C PRO A 87 6.44 -18.37 -5.06
N HIS A 88 5.31 -18.55 -4.38
CA HIS A 88 4.05 -18.89 -5.04
C HIS A 88 3.44 -17.74 -5.84
N LEU A 89 3.92 -16.52 -5.67
CA LEU A 89 3.45 -15.34 -6.41
C LEU A 89 4.43 -14.87 -7.49
N LEU A 90 5.69 -15.30 -7.40
CA LEU A 90 6.71 -14.98 -8.41
C LEU A 90 6.27 -15.55 -9.77
N GLY A 91 6.45 -14.76 -10.82
CA GLY A 91 6.09 -15.15 -12.17
C GLY A 91 4.60 -15.00 -12.49
N ILE A 92 3.78 -14.64 -11.51
CA ILE A 92 2.31 -14.52 -11.65
C ILE A 92 1.86 -13.07 -11.52
N ILE A 93 2.13 -12.45 -10.38
CA ILE A 93 1.75 -11.06 -10.12
C ILE A 93 2.52 -10.13 -11.06
N TRP A 94 1.86 -9.05 -11.52
CA TRP A 94 2.42 -8.07 -12.45
C TRP A 94 2.95 -8.72 -13.73
N LYS A 95 2.25 -9.76 -14.20
CA LYS A 95 2.62 -10.51 -15.43
C LYS A 95 4.02 -11.12 -15.33
N GLY A 96 4.50 -11.41 -14.14
CA GLY A 96 5.80 -12.01 -13.91
C GLY A 96 7.00 -11.11 -14.14
N LYS A 97 6.81 -9.79 -14.26
CA LYS A 97 7.86 -8.84 -14.60
C LYS A 97 8.77 -8.44 -13.44
N TYR A 98 8.30 -8.59 -12.21
CA TYR A 98 9.00 -8.07 -11.03
C TYR A 98 9.08 -9.12 -9.92
N LYS A 99 10.12 -9.04 -9.11
CA LYS A 99 10.28 -9.91 -7.95
C LYS A 99 9.72 -9.32 -6.66
N GLY A 100 9.33 -8.06 -6.68
CA GLY A 100 8.83 -7.34 -5.53
C GLY A 100 8.62 -5.89 -5.87
N GLN A 101 8.53 -5.06 -4.85
CA GLN A 101 8.27 -3.64 -5.02
C GLN A 101 9.15 -2.80 -4.13
N LYS A 102 9.61 -1.66 -4.67
CA LYS A 102 10.33 -0.63 -3.94
C LYS A 102 9.39 0.56 -3.85
N GLN A 103 9.03 0.96 -2.64
CA GLN A 103 7.95 1.92 -2.41
C GLN A 103 8.41 3.17 -1.67
N LYS A 104 7.89 4.31 -2.11
CA LYS A 104 7.90 5.54 -1.33
C LYS A 104 6.54 5.70 -0.68
N TRP A 105 6.50 5.99 0.62
CA TRP A 105 5.25 6.13 1.36
C TRP A 105 4.97 7.57 1.73
N PHE A 106 3.69 7.93 1.75
CA PHE A 106 3.21 9.28 2.08
C PHE A 106 2.16 9.19 3.17
N LEU A 107 2.28 10.05 4.18
CA LEU A 107 1.29 10.17 5.24
C LEU A 107 0.35 11.31 4.90
N MET A 108 -0.94 11.01 4.81
CA MET A 108 -1.97 11.96 4.41
C MET A 108 -3.12 11.95 5.39
N ARG A 109 -3.81 13.08 5.50
CA ARG A 109 -5.04 13.18 6.27
C ARG A 109 -6.22 13.30 5.33
N TYR A 110 -7.22 12.45 5.55
CA TYR A 110 -8.47 12.53 4.80
C TYR A 110 -9.34 13.64 5.40
N LEU A 111 -9.76 14.58 4.57
CA LEU A 111 -10.58 15.73 4.99
C LEU A 111 -12.06 15.56 4.63
N GLY A 112 -12.41 14.51 3.89
CA GLY A 112 -13.77 14.25 3.47
C GLY A 112 -14.55 13.42 4.48
N ASN A 113 -15.70 12.93 4.04
CA ASN A 113 -16.60 12.09 4.85
C ASN A 113 -16.47 10.63 4.43
N ASP A 114 -16.76 9.71 5.35
CA ASP A 114 -16.73 8.27 5.07
C ASP A 114 -17.66 7.90 3.92
N ARG A 115 -18.81 8.56 3.81
CA ARG A 115 -19.77 8.30 2.73
C ARG A 115 -19.23 8.60 1.34
N ASP A 116 -18.17 9.41 1.24
CA ASP A 116 -17.55 9.76 -0.03
C ASP A 116 -16.46 8.76 -0.44
N ILE A 117 -16.09 7.84 0.45
CA ILE A 117 -15.16 6.77 0.15
C ILE A 117 -15.88 5.72 -0.70
N ASN A 118 -15.33 5.43 -1.87
CA ASN A 118 -15.95 4.49 -2.81
C ASN A 118 -14.91 3.54 -3.38
N ILE A 119 -14.90 2.30 -2.88
CA ILE A 119 -14.00 1.25 -3.36
C ILE A 119 -14.57 0.49 -4.56
N LYS A 120 -15.83 0.77 -4.94
CA LYS A 120 -16.46 0.18 -6.13
C LYS A 120 -16.18 1.08 -7.33
N THR A 121 -14.92 1.17 -7.68
CA THR A 121 -14.43 2.01 -8.78
C THR A 121 -14.50 1.24 -10.10
N GLU A 122 -14.09 1.87 -11.20
CA GLU A 122 -14.12 1.26 -12.53
C GLU A 122 -13.32 -0.05 -12.59
N LYS A 123 -12.16 -0.08 -11.92
CA LYS A 123 -11.32 -1.28 -11.81
C LYS A 123 -11.12 -1.58 -10.32
N PRO A 124 -12.10 -2.21 -9.67
CA PRO A 124 -12.05 -2.37 -8.22
C PRO A 124 -10.91 -3.29 -7.78
N GLU A 125 -10.20 -2.85 -6.76
CA GLU A 125 -9.10 -3.58 -6.13
C GLU A 125 -9.52 -4.16 -4.78
N PHE A 126 -10.48 -3.52 -4.12
CA PHE A 126 -10.85 -3.81 -2.74
C PHE A 126 -12.28 -4.33 -2.60
N LEU A 127 -12.44 -5.26 -1.66
CA LEU A 127 -13.72 -5.88 -1.32
C LEU A 127 -14.44 -5.11 -0.22
N GLU A 128 -13.71 -4.65 0.80
CA GLU A 128 -14.23 -3.85 1.90
C GLU A 128 -13.11 -3.02 2.52
N TRP A 129 -13.49 -2.02 3.32
CA TRP A 129 -12.53 -1.13 3.98
C TRP A 129 -12.97 -0.80 5.39
N LYS A 130 -12.01 -0.33 6.21
CA LYS A 130 -12.31 0.15 7.56
C LYS A 130 -11.18 1.06 8.06
N TRP A 131 -11.46 1.77 9.13
CA TRP A 131 -10.46 2.51 9.90
C TRP A 131 -9.99 1.64 11.06
N ILE A 132 -8.69 1.60 11.30
CA ILE A 132 -8.12 0.84 12.42
C ILE A 132 -7.16 1.70 13.23
N ASP A 133 -6.94 1.31 14.47
CA ASP A 133 -5.90 1.93 15.29
C ASP A 133 -4.52 1.57 14.76
N LEU A 134 -3.57 2.48 14.91
CA LEU A 134 -2.20 2.26 14.46
C LEU A 134 -1.59 0.98 15.05
N ASP A 135 -1.91 0.67 16.30
CA ASP A 135 -1.39 -0.53 16.97
C ASP A 135 -1.78 -1.83 16.27
N LEU A 136 -2.89 -1.85 15.52
CA LEU A 136 -3.36 -3.04 14.82
C LEU A 136 -2.73 -3.22 13.44
N LEU A 137 -2.00 -2.23 12.96
CA LEU A 137 -1.47 -2.22 11.59
C LEU A 137 -0.61 -3.46 11.28
N THR A 138 0.20 -3.89 12.22
CA THR A 138 1.09 -5.05 12.03
C THR A 138 0.39 -6.39 12.23
N GLU A 139 -0.82 -6.39 12.77
CA GLU A 139 -1.58 -7.61 13.05
C GLU A 139 -2.50 -8.01 11.88
N VAL A 140 -2.79 -7.10 10.96
CA VAL A 140 -3.77 -7.34 9.90
C VAL A 140 -3.15 -7.58 8.53
N VAL A 141 -1.87 -7.28 8.35
CA VAL A 141 -1.19 -7.35 7.06
C VAL A 141 -0.66 -8.77 6.77
N VAL A 142 -0.56 -9.10 5.49
CA VAL A 142 0.06 -10.37 5.04
C VAL A 142 1.54 -10.41 5.43
N ASP A 143 2.04 -11.60 5.71
CA ASP A 143 3.36 -11.82 6.31
C ASP A 143 4.54 -11.26 5.51
N PHE A 144 4.51 -11.36 4.19
CA PHE A 144 5.65 -10.87 3.38
C PHE A 144 5.73 -9.34 3.31
N LYS A 145 4.74 -8.63 3.82
CA LYS A 145 4.76 -7.15 3.95
C LYS A 145 4.93 -6.69 5.40
N LEU A 146 4.98 -7.62 6.34
CA LEU A 146 4.99 -7.28 7.77
C LEU A 146 6.15 -6.36 8.14
N HIS A 147 7.35 -6.61 7.63
CA HIS A 147 8.53 -5.78 7.95
C HIS A 147 8.35 -4.33 7.50
N VAL A 148 7.68 -4.12 6.36
CA VAL A 148 7.36 -2.77 5.86
C VAL A 148 6.39 -2.08 6.83
N TYR A 149 5.34 -2.77 7.23
CA TYR A 149 4.32 -2.22 8.12
C TYR A 149 4.85 -1.93 9.52
N LYS A 150 5.79 -2.75 10.01
CA LYS A 150 6.46 -2.49 11.30
C LYS A 150 7.25 -1.18 11.25
N GLU A 151 8.01 -0.98 10.19
CA GLU A 151 8.80 0.24 10.02
C GLU A 151 7.89 1.47 9.87
N LEU A 152 6.83 1.34 9.08
CA LEU A 152 5.84 2.41 8.91
C LEU A 152 5.19 2.78 10.24
N LYS A 153 4.79 1.79 11.02
CA LYS A 153 4.17 2.02 12.32
C LYS A 153 5.07 2.86 13.23
N GLU A 154 6.34 2.51 13.31
CA GLU A 154 7.31 3.25 14.14
C GLU A 154 7.46 4.70 13.66
N LYS A 155 7.58 4.89 12.36
CA LYS A 155 7.74 6.23 11.77
C LYS A 155 6.50 7.09 11.96
N ILE A 156 5.32 6.50 11.75
CA ILE A 156 4.06 7.21 11.93
C ILE A 156 3.87 7.64 13.39
N GLN A 157 4.18 6.77 14.34
CA GLN A 157 4.07 7.09 15.76
C GLN A 157 4.89 8.34 16.12
N LYS A 158 6.08 8.46 15.56
CA LYS A 158 6.95 9.61 15.81
C LYS A 158 6.41 10.90 15.21
N ILE A 159 5.69 10.80 14.10
CA ILE A 159 5.13 11.97 13.41
C ILE A 159 3.89 12.50 14.10
N ILE A 160 2.98 11.61 14.54
CA ILE A 160 1.68 12.01 15.09
C ILE A 160 1.67 12.21 16.60
N ASN A 161 2.74 11.87 17.29
CA ASN A 161 2.87 12.07 18.74
C ASN A 161 3.51 13.40 19.09
#